data_9f19af32abb35f2cc9dbbc3e6b52fbba
#
_entry.id   9f19af32abb35f2cc9dbbc3e6b52fbba
#
_cell.length_a   1.000
_cell.length_b   1.000
_cell.length_c   1.000
_cell.angle_alpha   90.00
_cell.angle_beta   90.00
_cell.angle_gamma   90.00
#
_symmetry.space_group_name_H-M   'P 1'
#
loop_
_entity.id
_entity.type
_entity.pdbx_description
1 polymer ?
#
loop_
_entity_poly.entity_id
_entity_poly.type
_entity_poly.pdbx_seq_one_letter_code
_entity_poly.pdbx_strand_id
1 'polypeptide(L)'
;MRLFSITVSAAALLAAPALAQSGDGPLTFSGSARMRYESLGGQYRPGRSATDQFLSTRLSLGAELDLGALSLVGELVDARGWKADEGASLSSSEVNTFDIPVLHLRYDAEGWLGDGSKTEVRLGRFYLNQGSRRLVAISAYPNVTTAFTGASIDWKRGDDAFSAFYTLPQNRLPSDLPALLDNDHDWDEESGDLRFWGLFYTRGKAIGDATVEAYLYGLNEEDSADLPTRNRDLWTVGGRIVRAPAKKAWDAELEGAWQGGSARNSTAAADVTDLDVRAWFVHAEAGYTFDAPWSPRLALIYDIASGDKDPTDDAVNRFDPLYGSRTGDFGPSALYGPPDRSNISAPGVRVQVKPSDRLDGFVSARGLWLQQARDSFARTGVRDSAGGSGRFAGYQLETKVRYWLVPRSLRLEISGAVLFDEGFLRDAPNATGQGDTVYGAIDITKTF
;
A
#
# COMPACT_ATOMS: atom_id res chain seq x y z
N MET A 1 11.52 -29.81 8.74
CA MET A 1 10.97 -29.15 7.55
C MET A 1 11.24 -27.64 7.51
N ARG A 2 11.14 -26.90 8.65
CA ARG A 2 11.32 -25.44 8.73
C ARG A 2 12.71 -24.90 8.31
N LEU A 3 13.80 -25.63 8.52
CA LEU A 3 15.16 -25.25 8.09
C LEU A 3 15.40 -25.37 6.57
N PHE A 4 14.67 -26.26 5.89
CA PHE A 4 14.83 -26.49 4.45
C PHE A 4 14.28 -25.34 3.59
N SER A 5 13.19 -24.70 4.05
CA SER A 5 12.56 -23.57 3.36
C SER A 5 13.40 -22.29 3.41
N ILE A 6 14.08 -22.02 4.53
CA ILE A 6 15.01 -20.88 4.65
C ILE A 6 16.22 -21.05 3.74
N THR A 7 16.70 -22.29 3.60
CA THR A 7 17.86 -22.64 2.75
C THR A 7 17.54 -22.48 1.25
N VAL A 8 16.32 -22.79 0.81
CA VAL A 8 15.89 -22.64 -0.59
C VAL A 8 15.79 -21.15 -0.95
N SER A 9 15.22 -20.31 -0.07
CA SER A 9 15.12 -18.86 -0.32
C SER A 9 16.48 -18.16 -0.32
N ALA A 10 17.42 -18.57 0.55
CA ALA A 10 18.79 -18.06 0.57
C ALA A 10 19.58 -18.52 -0.68
N ALA A 11 19.36 -19.76 -1.15
CA ALA A 11 19.96 -20.26 -2.39
C ALA A 11 19.42 -19.53 -3.63
N ALA A 12 18.13 -19.14 -3.66
CA ALA A 12 17.55 -18.34 -4.73
C ALA A 12 18.19 -16.95 -4.85
N LEU A 13 18.54 -16.31 -3.71
CA LEU A 13 19.28 -15.04 -3.71
C LEU A 13 20.67 -15.14 -4.37
N LEU A 14 21.30 -16.32 -4.29
CA LEU A 14 22.64 -16.56 -4.85
C LEU A 14 22.59 -17.11 -6.27
N ALA A 15 21.56 -17.87 -6.65
CA ALA A 15 21.43 -18.56 -7.95
C ALA A 15 20.70 -17.73 -9.03
N ALA A 16 20.07 -16.61 -8.67
CA ALA A 16 19.26 -15.79 -9.57
C ALA A 16 19.95 -15.27 -10.86
N PRO A 17 21.30 -15.16 -11.00
CA PRO A 17 21.90 -14.72 -12.27
C PRO A 17 21.71 -15.67 -13.45
N ALA A 18 21.35 -16.93 -13.20
CA ALA A 18 21.28 -17.96 -14.26
C ALA A 18 19.96 -17.90 -15.08
N LEU A 19 18.92 -17.22 -14.60
CA LEU A 19 17.61 -17.14 -15.27
C LEU A 19 17.40 -15.82 -16.04
N ALA A 20 18.23 -14.81 -15.80
CA ALA A 20 18.13 -13.49 -16.42
C ALA A 20 18.78 -13.42 -17.81
N GLN A 21 18.59 -14.42 -18.67
CA GLN A 21 18.89 -14.28 -20.08
C GLN A 21 17.63 -13.74 -20.79
N SER A 22 17.62 -12.42 -21.05
CA SER A 22 16.85 -11.84 -22.13
C SER A 22 17.41 -12.43 -23.45
N GLY A 23 16.88 -13.57 -23.85
CA GLY A 23 17.13 -14.09 -25.19
C GLY A 23 16.46 -13.14 -26.20
N ASP A 24 17.02 -13.06 -27.43
CA ASP A 24 16.36 -12.40 -28.58
C ASP A 24 15.06 -13.11 -29.01
N GLY A 25 14.47 -13.91 -28.15
CA GLY A 25 13.24 -14.69 -28.38
C GLY A 25 11.99 -14.00 -27.83
N PRO A 26 10.80 -14.47 -28.24
CA PRO A 26 9.52 -13.90 -27.81
C PRO A 26 9.21 -14.14 -26.31
N LEU A 27 9.97 -14.97 -25.62
CA LEU A 27 9.77 -15.30 -24.20
C LEU A 27 10.85 -14.63 -23.35
N THR A 28 10.41 -13.79 -22.41
CA THR A 28 11.27 -13.12 -21.43
C THR A 28 10.93 -13.55 -20.02
N PHE A 29 11.94 -13.61 -19.16
CA PHE A 29 11.79 -13.91 -17.74
C PHE A 29 12.25 -12.74 -16.89
N SER A 30 11.59 -12.55 -15.78
CA SER A 30 11.96 -11.57 -14.76
C SER A 30 11.69 -12.14 -13.37
N GLY A 31 12.27 -11.56 -12.36
CA GLY A 31 11.96 -12.02 -11.02
C GLY A 31 12.63 -11.23 -9.93
N SER A 32 12.27 -11.56 -8.70
CA SER A 32 12.91 -11.02 -7.52
C SER A 32 12.92 -12.03 -6.37
N ALA A 33 13.95 -11.95 -5.54
CA ALA A 33 14.01 -12.64 -4.27
C ALA A 33 14.26 -11.60 -3.16
N ARG A 34 13.41 -11.57 -2.14
CA ARG A 34 13.50 -10.68 -0.99
C ARG A 34 13.59 -11.48 0.30
N MET A 35 14.40 -11.00 1.22
CA MET A 35 14.41 -11.42 2.61
C MET A 35 14.37 -10.19 3.50
N ARG A 36 13.49 -10.17 4.48
CA ARG A 36 13.34 -9.07 5.43
C ARG A 36 13.26 -9.61 6.84
N TYR A 37 13.99 -8.97 7.74
CA TYR A 37 13.83 -9.14 9.18
C TYR A 37 13.26 -7.87 9.78
N GLU A 38 12.24 -8.02 10.62
CA GLU A 38 11.55 -6.94 11.31
C GLU A 38 11.57 -7.21 12.82
N SER A 39 11.64 -6.14 13.60
CA SER A 39 11.51 -6.19 15.06
C SER A 39 10.65 -5.01 15.53
N LEU A 40 9.75 -5.30 16.45
CA LEU A 40 8.84 -4.34 17.08
C LEU A 40 8.88 -4.48 18.58
N GLY A 41 8.92 -3.37 19.30
CA GLY A 41 8.72 -3.27 20.74
C GLY A 41 7.73 -2.16 21.07
N GLY A 42 7.00 -2.28 22.18
CA GLY A 42 6.01 -1.31 22.61
C GLY A 42 4.78 -1.26 21.69
N GLN A 43 4.13 -2.40 21.44
CA GLN A 43 2.97 -2.47 20.57
C GLN A 43 1.79 -1.64 21.08
N TYR A 44 1.39 -0.60 20.34
CA TYR A 44 0.28 0.28 20.72
C TYR A 44 -1.11 -0.24 20.30
N ARG A 45 -1.19 -1.25 19.44
CA ARG A 45 -2.47 -1.85 19.00
C ARG A 45 -2.98 -2.84 20.02
N PRO A 46 -4.23 -2.70 20.50
CA PRO A 46 -4.79 -3.62 21.50
C PRO A 46 -4.93 -5.05 20.95
N GLY A 47 -4.83 -6.02 21.86
CA GLY A 47 -4.97 -7.45 21.53
C GLY A 47 -3.78 -8.04 20.77
N ARG A 48 -2.62 -7.38 20.77
CA ARG A 48 -1.39 -7.83 20.13
C ARG A 48 -0.28 -8.00 21.15
N SER A 49 0.72 -8.84 20.83
CA SER A 49 1.91 -8.99 21.65
C SER A 49 2.67 -7.68 21.82
N ALA A 50 3.18 -7.40 23.02
CA ALA A 50 3.93 -6.17 23.31
C ALA A 50 5.20 -6.03 22.47
N THR A 51 5.82 -7.15 22.13
CA THR A 51 7.01 -7.22 21.28
C THR A 51 6.82 -8.33 20.26
N ASP A 52 7.40 -8.18 19.08
CA ASP A 52 7.35 -9.21 18.05
C ASP A 52 8.56 -9.13 17.11
N GLN A 53 8.85 -10.24 16.46
CA GLN A 53 9.89 -10.38 15.45
C GLN A 53 9.34 -11.14 14.26
N PHE A 54 9.70 -10.71 13.08
CA PHE A 54 9.22 -11.33 11.86
C PHE A 54 10.34 -11.45 10.82
N LEU A 55 10.59 -12.67 10.36
CA LEU A 55 11.44 -12.93 9.21
C LEU A 55 10.54 -13.31 8.04
N SER A 56 10.53 -12.52 6.99
CA SER A 56 9.77 -12.82 5.78
C SER A 56 10.69 -13.06 4.58
N THR A 57 10.25 -13.95 3.69
CA THR A 57 10.83 -14.12 2.36
C THR A 57 9.75 -13.94 1.30
N ARG A 58 10.16 -13.46 0.13
CA ARG A 58 9.34 -13.44 -1.08
C ARG A 58 10.19 -13.83 -2.26
N LEU A 59 9.74 -14.81 -3.01
CA LEU A 59 10.25 -15.14 -4.33
C LEU A 59 9.16 -14.81 -5.35
N SER A 60 9.50 -14.08 -6.43
CA SER A 60 8.61 -13.87 -7.56
C SER A 60 9.34 -14.28 -8.84
N LEU A 61 8.61 -14.92 -9.75
CA LEU A 61 9.09 -15.34 -11.06
C LEU A 61 8.06 -14.97 -12.11
N GLY A 62 8.38 -13.99 -12.94
CA GLY A 62 7.57 -13.51 -14.05
C GLY A 62 8.01 -14.10 -15.38
N ALA A 63 7.06 -14.32 -16.26
CA ALA A 63 7.27 -14.69 -17.65
C ALA A 63 6.34 -13.90 -18.57
N GLU A 64 6.85 -13.44 -19.70
CA GLU A 64 6.09 -12.78 -20.74
C GLU A 64 6.40 -13.41 -22.09
N LEU A 65 5.36 -13.90 -22.77
CA LEU A 65 5.42 -14.39 -24.15
C LEU A 65 4.86 -13.30 -25.07
N ASP A 66 5.76 -12.65 -25.80
CA ASP A 66 5.43 -11.60 -26.78
C ASP A 66 5.13 -12.23 -28.14
N LEU A 67 3.91 -12.02 -28.64
CA LEU A 67 3.43 -12.48 -29.94
C LEU A 67 3.15 -11.30 -30.89
N GLY A 68 3.79 -10.16 -30.66
CA GLY A 68 3.62 -8.92 -31.38
C GLY A 68 2.62 -7.98 -30.68
N ALA A 69 1.45 -7.76 -31.27
CA ALA A 69 0.42 -6.94 -30.62
C ALA A 69 -0.25 -7.61 -29.41
N LEU A 70 -0.08 -8.92 -29.25
CA LEU A 70 -0.63 -9.72 -28.16
C LEU A 70 0.51 -10.31 -27.33
N SER A 71 0.40 -10.24 -26.01
CA SER A 71 1.31 -10.91 -25.07
C SER A 71 0.53 -11.72 -24.05
N LEU A 72 1.12 -12.82 -23.60
CA LEU A 72 0.68 -13.56 -22.41
C LEU A 72 1.65 -13.27 -21.28
N VAL A 73 1.16 -12.76 -20.16
CA VAL A 73 1.96 -12.35 -19.00
C VAL A 73 1.54 -13.15 -17.78
N GLY A 74 2.53 -13.72 -17.06
CA GLY A 74 2.31 -14.49 -15.84
C GLY A 74 3.35 -14.20 -14.77
N GLU A 75 2.97 -14.29 -13.49
CA GLU A 75 3.87 -14.23 -12.32
C GLU A 75 3.46 -15.27 -11.30
N LEU A 76 4.47 -16.00 -10.79
CA LEU A 76 4.36 -16.88 -9.63
C LEU A 76 4.98 -16.18 -8.44
N VAL A 77 4.33 -16.26 -7.27
CA VAL A 77 4.85 -15.68 -6.02
C VAL A 77 4.81 -16.74 -4.91
N ASP A 78 5.86 -16.79 -4.10
CA ASP A 78 5.92 -17.55 -2.86
C ASP A 78 6.36 -16.60 -1.73
N ALA A 79 5.45 -16.27 -0.82
CA ALA A 79 5.66 -15.33 0.28
C ALA A 79 5.44 -16.02 1.62
N ARG A 80 6.50 -16.12 2.43
CA ARG A 80 6.50 -16.88 3.69
C ARG A 80 6.99 -16.04 4.86
N GLY A 81 6.58 -16.46 6.06
CA GLY A 81 6.93 -15.82 7.31
C GLY A 81 7.35 -16.78 8.42
N TRP A 82 8.25 -16.32 9.30
CA TRP A 82 8.73 -17.06 10.45
C TRP A 82 8.99 -16.10 11.62
N LYS A 83 9.08 -16.66 12.84
CA LYS A 83 9.41 -15.99 14.10
C LYS A 83 8.29 -15.13 14.70
N ALA A 84 7.20 -14.87 13.99
CA ALA A 84 6.05 -14.24 14.60
C ALA A 84 5.43 -15.17 15.65
N ASP A 85 4.86 -14.59 16.70
CA ASP A 85 4.17 -15.33 17.76
C ASP A 85 2.63 -15.36 17.55
N GLU A 86 1.91 -16.06 18.44
CA GLU A 86 0.44 -16.17 18.39
C GLU A 86 -0.28 -14.82 18.60
N GLY A 87 0.40 -13.82 19.14
CA GLY A 87 -0.10 -12.45 19.30
C GLY A 87 0.32 -11.51 18.17
N ALA A 88 0.92 -12.04 17.10
CA ALA A 88 1.41 -11.23 15.98
C ALA A 88 0.31 -10.50 15.23
N SER A 89 0.70 -9.42 14.55
CA SER A 89 -0.20 -8.68 13.64
C SER A 89 -0.11 -9.17 12.21
N LEU A 90 0.08 -10.46 12.00
CA LEU A 90 0.16 -11.04 10.67
C LEU A 90 -1.20 -11.04 9.96
N SER A 91 -1.14 -10.94 8.66
CA SER A 91 -2.26 -11.07 7.76
C SER A 91 -1.80 -11.69 6.43
N SER A 92 -2.72 -11.96 5.54
CA SER A 92 -2.44 -12.35 4.16
C SER A 92 -1.66 -11.29 3.35
N SER A 93 -1.34 -10.14 3.94
CA SER A 93 -0.41 -9.16 3.36
C SER A 93 1.06 -9.52 3.59
N GLU A 94 1.36 -10.38 4.57
CA GLU A 94 2.71 -10.80 4.91
C GLU A 94 3.00 -12.23 4.46
N VAL A 95 2.01 -13.12 4.48
CA VAL A 95 2.15 -14.54 4.11
C VAL A 95 1.09 -14.91 3.07
N ASN A 96 1.55 -15.47 1.96
CA ASN A 96 0.74 -16.10 0.91
C ASN A 96 1.66 -17.11 0.20
N THR A 97 1.51 -18.36 0.57
CA THR A 97 2.40 -19.43 0.15
C THR A 97 1.99 -19.94 -1.23
N PHE A 98 2.79 -19.62 -2.23
CA PHE A 98 2.66 -20.07 -3.63
C PHE A 98 1.32 -19.70 -4.29
N ASP A 99 1.29 -18.58 -5.00
CA ASP A 99 0.13 -18.14 -5.76
C ASP A 99 0.51 -17.61 -7.15
N ILE A 100 -0.52 -17.38 -7.99
CA ILE A 100 -0.43 -16.81 -9.34
C ILE A 100 -1.12 -15.44 -9.35
N PRO A 101 -0.50 -14.38 -8.83
CA PRO A 101 -1.12 -13.06 -8.76
C PRO A 101 -1.21 -12.35 -10.12
N VAL A 102 -0.48 -12.81 -11.13
CA VAL A 102 -0.58 -12.28 -12.49
C VAL A 102 -0.74 -13.42 -13.48
N LEU A 103 -1.81 -13.36 -14.25
CA LEU A 103 -2.03 -14.20 -15.44
C LEU A 103 -3.05 -13.50 -16.34
N HIS A 104 -2.57 -12.82 -17.39
CA HIS A 104 -3.45 -12.08 -18.28
C HIS A 104 -2.95 -12.04 -19.72
N LEU A 105 -3.86 -11.82 -20.64
CA LEU A 105 -3.59 -11.38 -22.00
C LEU A 105 -3.45 -9.87 -22.01
N ARG A 106 -2.41 -9.37 -22.68
CA ARG A 106 -2.20 -7.96 -22.97
C ARG A 106 -2.24 -7.73 -24.48
N TYR A 107 -3.02 -6.76 -24.90
CA TYR A 107 -3.10 -6.30 -26.30
C TYR A 107 -2.65 -4.87 -26.41
N ASP A 108 -1.59 -4.64 -27.19
CA ASP A 108 -1.00 -3.31 -27.43
C ASP A 108 -1.38 -2.84 -28.85
N ALA A 109 -1.97 -1.64 -28.95
CA ALA A 109 -2.39 -1.05 -30.19
C ALA A 109 -1.90 0.41 -30.33
N GLU A 110 -1.36 0.74 -31.48
CA GLU A 110 -1.00 2.11 -31.85
C GLU A 110 -2.05 2.72 -32.79
N GLY A 111 -2.42 3.99 -32.53
CA GLY A 111 -3.37 4.72 -33.36
C GLY A 111 -4.84 4.26 -33.27
N TRP A 112 -5.15 3.24 -32.47
CA TRP A 112 -6.49 2.64 -32.40
C TRP A 112 -7.57 3.64 -31.93
N LEU A 113 -7.26 4.45 -30.94
CA LEU A 113 -8.15 5.50 -30.42
C LEU A 113 -7.62 6.91 -30.74
N GLY A 114 -7.23 7.12 -32.00
CA GLY A 114 -6.73 8.38 -32.53
C GLY A 114 -5.24 8.35 -32.92
N ASP A 115 -4.89 9.08 -33.96
CA ASP A 115 -3.53 9.15 -34.49
C ASP A 115 -2.52 9.53 -33.41
N GLY A 116 -1.42 8.75 -33.32
CA GLY A 116 -0.36 8.92 -32.33
C GLY A 116 -0.72 8.48 -30.93
N SER A 117 -1.87 7.81 -30.72
CA SER A 117 -2.22 7.19 -29.46
C SER A 117 -1.55 5.82 -29.29
N LYS A 118 -1.34 5.44 -28.01
CA LYS A 118 -1.00 4.09 -27.60
C LYS A 118 -2.09 3.59 -26.65
N THR A 119 -2.56 2.38 -26.90
CA THR A 119 -3.62 1.75 -26.09
C THR A 119 -3.15 0.37 -25.67
N GLU A 120 -3.26 0.08 -24.37
CA GLU A 120 -3.03 -1.25 -23.80
C GLU A 120 -4.36 -1.75 -23.23
N VAL A 121 -4.73 -3.00 -23.54
CA VAL A 121 -5.89 -3.68 -22.95
C VAL A 121 -5.39 -4.93 -22.25
N ARG A 122 -5.81 -5.15 -21.00
CA ARG A 122 -5.51 -6.37 -20.22
C ARG A 122 -6.79 -7.11 -19.88
N LEU A 123 -6.75 -8.43 -20.00
CA LEU A 123 -7.84 -9.35 -19.65
C LEU A 123 -7.29 -10.51 -18.84
N GLY A 124 -7.74 -10.70 -17.62
CA GLY A 124 -7.28 -11.72 -16.69
C GLY A 124 -6.91 -11.15 -15.33
N ARG A 125 -5.87 -11.71 -14.68
CA ARG A 125 -5.42 -11.33 -13.34
C ARG A 125 -4.16 -10.45 -13.44
N PHE A 126 -4.19 -9.27 -12.83
CA PHE A 126 -3.12 -8.27 -12.88
C PHE A 126 -3.12 -7.37 -11.65
N TYR A 127 -2.04 -6.63 -11.45
CA TYR A 127 -1.97 -5.58 -10.45
C TYR A 127 -2.51 -4.25 -11.00
N LEU A 128 -3.11 -3.45 -10.11
CA LEU A 128 -3.52 -2.07 -10.37
C LEU A 128 -2.61 -1.08 -9.64
N ASN A 129 -2.22 0.00 -10.33
CA ASN A 129 -1.40 1.07 -9.76
C ASN A 129 -1.75 2.40 -10.41
N GLN A 130 -2.36 3.33 -9.66
CA GLN A 130 -2.87 4.60 -10.21
C GLN A 130 -2.34 5.82 -9.46
N GLY A 131 -1.92 6.83 -10.21
CA GLY A 131 -1.55 8.16 -9.73
C GLY A 131 -0.57 8.17 -8.55
N SER A 132 -0.96 8.80 -7.47
CA SER A 132 -0.19 8.87 -6.22
C SER A 132 -0.04 7.53 -5.49
N ARG A 133 -0.82 6.53 -5.85
CA ARG A 133 -0.94 5.23 -5.17
C ARG A 133 -1.58 5.29 -3.77
N ARG A 134 -2.22 6.40 -3.42
CA ARG A 134 -2.89 6.55 -2.13
C ARG A 134 -4.20 5.78 -2.03
N LEU A 135 -4.86 5.50 -3.17
CA LEU A 135 -6.14 4.78 -3.23
C LEU A 135 -6.07 3.47 -4.02
N VAL A 136 -5.17 3.37 -5.00
CA VAL A 136 -4.98 2.16 -5.83
C VAL A 136 -3.49 1.94 -6.04
N ALA A 137 -2.94 0.86 -5.47
CA ALA A 137 -1.49 0.69 -5.42
C ALA A 137 -1.00 -0.76 -5.52
N ILE A 138 0.09 -0.93 -6.25
CA ILE A 138 1.04 -1.99 -5.98
C ILE A 138 1.84 -1.58 -4.73
N SER A 139 1.49 -2.15 -3.59
CA SER A 139 2.20 -1.84 -2.35
C SER A 139 3.50 -2.65 -2.27
N ALA A 140 4.63 -1.95 -2.36
CA ALA A 140 5.94 -2.61 -2.40
C ALA A 140 6.45 -3.06 -1.01
N TYR A 141 5.94 -2.47 0.07
CA TYR A 141 6.41 -2.78 1.42
C TYR A 141 5.84 -4.09 1.98
N PRO A 142 4.53 -4.35 1.94
CA PRO A 142 3.98 -5.65 2.31
C PRO A 142 4.64 -6.79 1.52
N ASN A 143 4.62 -7.98 2.07
CA ASN A 143 5.21 -9.13 1.39
C ASN A 143 4.35 -9.59 0.20
N VAL A 144 3.04 -9.38 0.31
CA VAL A 144 2.02 -9.72 -0.69
C VAL A 144 1.28 -8.46 -1.14
N THR A 145 0.99 -8.36 -2.43
CA THR A 145 0.20 -7.29 -3.04
C THR A 145 -1.13 -7.85 -3.50
N THR A 146 -2.23 -7.12 -3.31
CA THR A 146 -3.54 -7.52 -3.83
C THR A 146 -3.52 -7.50 -5.35
N ALA A 147 -3.92 -8.60 -5.97
CA ALA A 147 -4.17 -8.70 -7.40
C ALA A 147 -5.68 -8.59 -7.69
N PHE A 148 -6.00 -8.38 -8.96
CA PHE A 148 -7.35 -8.09 -9.43
C PHE A 148 -7.60 -8.88 -10.71
N THR A 149 -8.72 -9.60 -10.80
CA THR A 149 -9.13 -10.32 -12.00
C THR A 149 -10.20 -9.54 -12.74
N GLY A 150 -10.02 -9.27 -14.03
CA GLY A 150 -10.99 -8.52 -14.82
C GLY A 150 -10.42 -7.94 -16.10
N ALA A 151 -10.82 -6.72 -16.43
CA ALA A 151 -10.40 -5.99 -17.62
C ALA A 151 -9.89 -4.60 -17.27
N SER A 152 -8.87 -4.14 -18.00
CA SER A 152 -8.43 -2.75 -17.97
C SER A 152 -8.07 -2.26 -19.37
N ILE A 153 -8.20 -0.95 -19.55
CA ILE A 153 -7.73 -0.23 -20.73
C ILE A 153 -6.93 0.98 -20.28
N ASP A 154 -5.72 1.11 -20.79
CA ASP A 154 -4.83 2.25 -20.59
C ASP A 154 -4.57 2.91 -21.96
N TRP A 155 -4.91 4.19 -22.09
CA TRP A 155 -4.74 4.98 -23.29
C TRP A 155 -3.84 6.19 -23.02
N LYS A 156 -2.97 6.50 -23.98
CA LYS A 156 -2.07 7.65 -23.89
C LYS A 156 -1.92 8.33 -25.25
N ARG A 157 -1.96 9.68 -25.26
CA ARG A 157 -1.67 10.51 -26.42
C ARG A 157 -1.06 11.85 -26.01
N GLY A 158 0.20 12.09 -26.38
CA GLY A 158 0.91 13.29 -25.94
C GLY A 158 1.03 13.39 -24.42
N ASP A 159 0.51 14.48 -23.86
CA ASP A 159 0.48 14.73 -22.41
C ASP A 159 -0.80 14.20 -21.73
N ASP A 160 -1.73 13.62 -22.49
CA ASP A 160 -2.97 13.03 -21.97
C ASP A 160 -2.82 11.53 -21.79
N ALA A 161 -3.33 11.00 -20.67
CA ALA A 161 -3.50 9.59 -20.43
C ALA A 161 -4.84 9.32 -19.73
N PHE A 162 -5.45 8.20 -20.07
CA PHE A 162 -6.70 7.74 -19.49
C PHE A 162 -6.60 6.25 -19.18
N SER A 163 -7.10 5.84 -18.02
CA SER A 163 -7.19 4.45 -17.59
C SER A 163 -8.61 4.16 -17.13
N ALA A 164 -9.13 2.99 -17.50
CA ALA A 164 -10.38 2.47 -16.98
C ALA A 164 -10.21 0.98 -16.64
N PHE A 165 -10.89 0.53 -15.58
CA PHE A 165 -10.87 -0.88 -15.20
C PHE A 165 -12.19 -1.29 -14.54
N TYR A 166 -12.52 -2.59 -14.67
CA TYR A 166 -13.55 -3.27 -13.93
C TYR A 166 -13.04 -4.64 -13.51
N THR A 167 -12.95 -4.88 -12.20
CA THR A 167 -12.22 -6.00 -11.64
C THR A 167 -12.90 -6.58 -10.40
N LEU A 168 -12.55 -7.84 -10.11
CA LEU A 168 -12.80 -8.55 -8.86
C LEU A 168 -11.48 -8.58 -8.08
N PRO A 169 -11.35 -7.86 -6.96
CA PRO A 169 -10.20 -7.96 -6.07
C PRO A 169 -10.06 -9.38 -5.52
N GLN A 170 -8.84 -9.89 -5.46
CA GLN A 170 -8.62 -11.20 -4.86
C GLN A 170 -8.80 -11.17 -3.34
N ASN A 171 -9.55 -12.15 -2.83
CA ASN A 171 -9.55 -12.55 -1.43
C ASN A 171 -8.34 -13.44 -1.20
N ARG A 172 -7.37 -12.93 -0.42
CA ARG A 172 -6.09 -13.61 -0.17
C ARG A 172 -6.23 -14.61 0.96
N LEU A 173 -5.76 -15.84 0.72
CA LEU A 173 -5.86 -16.98 1.61
C LEU A 173 -4.47 -17.58 1.91
N PRO A 174 -4.30 -18.30 3.06
CA PRO A 174 -5.24 -18.34 4.17
C PRO A 174 -5.34 -17.00 4.89
N SER A 175 -6.43 -16.77 5.64
CA SER A 175 -6.66 -15.52 6.37
C SER A 175 -6.60 -15.66 7.90
N ASP A 176 -6.65 -16.87 8.41
CA ASP A 176 -6.56 -17.14 9.85
C ASP A 176 -5.10 -17.21 10.35
N LEU A 177 -4.88 -16.73 11.56
CA LEU A 177 -3.52 -16.60 12.12
C LEU A 177 -2.77 -17.94 12.25
N PRO A 178 -3.37 -19.05 12.70
CA PRO A 178 -2.68 -20.35 12.76
C PRO A 178 -2.12 -20.80 11.41
N ALA A 179 -2.92 -20.76 10.34
CA ALA A 179 -2.50 -21.12 9.00
C ALA A 179 -1.38 -20.21 8.46
N LEU A 180 -1.47 -18.89 8.73
CA LEU A 180 -0.42 -17.93 8.38
C LEU A 180 0.89 -18.21 9.11
N LEU A 181 0.86 -18.56 10.41
CA LEU A 181 2.05 -18.90 11.19
C LEU A 181 2.71 -20.21 10.72
N ASP A 182 1.93 -21.16 10.23
CA ASP A 182 2.43 -22.43 9.69
C ASP A 182 2.84 -22.34 8.22
N ASN A 183 2.59 -21.20 7.55
CA ASN A 183 2.79 -21.00 6.11
C ASN A 183 1.97 -22.01 5.30
N ASP A 184 0.74 -22.26 5.71
CA ASP A 184 -0.16 -23.12 4.97
C ASP A 184 -0.45 -22.53 3.60
N HIS A 185 -0.71 -23.41 2.64
CA HIS A 185 -1.06 -23.03 1.28
C HIS A 185 -2.57 -23.07 1.10
N ASP A 186 -3.11 -21.98 0.58
CA ASP A 186 -4.44 -21.93 0.04
C ASP A 186 -4.45 -20.98 -1.16
N TRP A 187 -5.30 -21.25 -2.17
CA TRP A 187 -5.36 -20.40 -3.36
C TRP A 187 -6.18 -19.14 -3.11
N ASP A 188 -5.67 -18.01 -3.57
CA ASP A 188 -6.44 -16.77 -3.59
C ASP A 188 -7.66 -16.91 -4.49
N GLU A 189 -8.81 -16.45 -4.04
CA GLU A 189 -10.11 -16.58 -4.70
C GLU A 189 -10.68 -15.23 -5.13
N GLU A 190 -11.46 -15.23 -6.21
CA GLU A 190 -12.30 -14.11 -6.61
C GLU A 190 -13.76 -14.38 -6.30
N SER A 191 -14.47 -13.33 -5.87
CA SER A 191 -15.93 -13.37 -5.72
C SER A 191 -16.60 -12.32 -6.59
N GLY A 192 -17.69 -12.69 -7.24
CA GLY A 192 -18.58 -11.73 -7.91
C GLY A 192 -19.23 -10.73 -6.96
N ASP A 193 -19.20 -11.02 -5.67
CA ASP A 193 -19.75 -10.19 -4.58
C ASP A 193 -18.80 -9.06 -4.17
N LEU A 194 -17.55 -9.03 -4.71
CA LEU A 194 -16.57 -8.00 -4.46
C LEU A 194 -16.10 -7.43 -5.81
N ARG A 195 -16.52 -6.20 -6.10
CA ARG A 195 -16.24 -5.53 -7.38
C ARG A 195 -15.54 -4.20 -7.13
N PHE A 196 -14.47 -3.96 -7.90
CA PHE A 196 -13.74 -2.70 -7.87
C PHE A 196 -13.55 -2.18 -9.28
N TRP A 197 -14.01 -0.96 -9.54
CA TRP A 197 -13.91 -0.32 -10.85
C TRP A 197 -13.42 1.11 -10.74
N GLY A 198 -12.89 1.65 -11.83
CA GLY A 198 -12.41 3.01 -11.80
C GLY A 198 -12.13 3.62 -13.16
N LEU A 199 -12.12 4.95 -13.14
CA LEU A 199 -11.71 5.83 -14.22
C LEU A 199 -10.61 6.74 -13.68
N PHE A 200 -9.52 6.90 -14.42
CA PHE A 200 -8.41 7.76 -14.06
C PHE A 200 -7.93 8.55 -15.28
N TYR A 201 -7.78 9.86 -15.14
CA TYR A 201 -7.30 10.75 -16.18
C TYR A 201 -6.09 11.53 -15.70
N THR A 202 -5.09 11.66 -16.55
CA THR A 202 -3.88 12.47 -16.32
C THR A 202 -3.68 13.46 -17.47
N ARG A 203 -3.41 14.70 -17.11
CA ARG A 203 -2.92 15.73 -18.05
C ARG A 203 -1.56 16.23 -17.57
N GLY A 204 -0.51 15.82 -18.28
CA GLY A 204 0.84 16.37 -18.08
C GLY A 204 0.92 17.82 -18.53
N LYS A 205 1.76 18.62 -17.85
CA LYS A 205 1.98 20.04 -18.17
C LYS A 205 0.68 20.86 -18.28
N ALA A 206 -0.31 20.52 -17.46
CA ALA A 206 -1.62 21.18 -17.47
C ALA A 206 -1.54 22.64 -16.98
N ILE A 207 -0.68 22.91 -15.99
CA ILE A 207 -0.43 24.25 -15.44
C ILE A 207 1.09 24.42 -15.32
N GLY A 208 1.74 25.01 -16.33
CA GLY A 208 3.19 25.05 -16.44
C GLY A 208 3.76 23.63 -16.50
N ASP A 209 4.65 23.28 -15.55
CA ASP A 209 5.24 21.95 -15.45
C ASP A 209 4.41 20.98 -14.58
N ALA A 210 3.30 21.44 -14.02
CA ALA A 210 2.48 20.62 -13.14
C ALA A 210 1.58 19.66 -13.93
N THR A 211 1.45 18.44 -13.42
CA THR A 211 0.50 17.43 -13.87
C THR A 211 -0.78 17.54 -13.06
N VAL A 212 -1.93 17.43 -13.72
CA VAL A 212 -3.26 17.33 -13.09
C VAL A 212 -3.81 15.93 -13.32
N GLU A 213 -4.39 15.36 -12.29
CA GLU A 213 -5.04 14.06 -12.32
C GLU A 213 -6.47 14.19 -11.77
N ALA A 214 -7.40 13.40 -12.31
CA ALA A 214 -8.76 13.27 -11.81
C ALA A 214 -9.17 11.80 -11.84
N TYR A 215 -9.97 11.36 -10.86
CA TYR A 215 -10.37 9.96 -10.76
C TYR A 215 -11.75 9.78 -10.15
N LEU A 216 -12.36 8.66 -10.53
CA LEU A 216 -13.58 8.12 -9.94
C LEU A 216 -13.36 6.62 -9.71
N TYR A 217 -13.59 6.16 -8.48
CA TYR A 217 -13.53 4.74 -8.12
C TYR A 217 -14.85 4.30 -7.50
N GLY A 218 -15.24 3.05 -7.75
CA GLY A 218 -16.35 2.39 -7.12
C GLY A 218 -15.92 1.07 -6.47
N LEU A 219 -16.34 0.83 -5.24
CA LEU A 219 -16.18 -0.42 -4.51
C LEU A 219 -17.57 -0.92 -4.12
N ASN A 220 -17.94 -2.10 -4.60
CA ASN A 220 -19.23 -2.72 -4.31
C ASN A 220 -18.98 -4.10 -3.66
N GLU A 221 -19.49 -4.30 -2.45
CA GLU A 221 -19.45 -5.55 -1.69
C GLU A 221 -20.87 -6.05 -1.44
N GLU A 222 -21.04 -7.35 -1.55
CA GLU A 222 -22.24 -8.05 -1.08
C GLU A 222 -21.80 -8.98 0.05
N ASP A 223 -22.26 -8.69 1.28
CA ASP A 223 -21.89 -9.46 2.46
C ASP A 223 -22.54 -10.85 2.42
N SER A 224 -21.72 -11.88 2.62
CA SER A 224 -22.16 -13.27 2.63
C SER A 224 -21.43 -14.08 3.70
N ALA A 225 -21.90 -15.30 3.96
CA ALA A 225 -21.25 -16.20 4.93
C ALA A 225 -19.84 -16.62 4.48
N ASP A 226 -19.61 -16.74 3.17
CA ASP A 226 -18.34 -17.15 2.57
C ASP A 226 -17.39 -15.96 2.39
N LEU A 227 -17.93 -14.74 2.29
CA LEU A 227 -17.17 -13.49 2.18
C LEU A 227 -17.75 -12.44 3.14
N PRO A 228 -17.44 -12.51 4.45
CA PRO A 228 -17.90 -11.53 5.43
C PRO A 228 -17.28 -10.16 5.17
N THR A 229 -18.10 -9.18 4.81
CA THR A 229 -17.68 -7.81 4.51
C THR A 229 -18.48 -6.79 5.31
N ARG A 230 -18.16 -5.52 5.14
CA ARG A 230 -18.96 -4.42 5.67
C ARG A 230 -20.07 -3.98 4.71
N ASN A 231 -20.42 -4.79 3.71
CA ASN A 231 -21.42 -4.49 2.70
C ASN A 231 -21.22 -3.09 2.07
N ARG A 232 -19.97 -2.74 1.74
CA ARG A 232 -19.62 -1.40 1.25
C ARG A 232 -20.14 -1.21 -0.18
N ASP A 233 -20.92 -0.15 -0.39
CA ASP A 233 -21.26 0.37 -1.71
C ASP A 233 -20.75 1.81 -1.78
N LEU A 234 -19.49 1.97 -2.20
CA LEU A 234 -18.76 3.23 -2.13
C LEU A 234 -18.45 3.77 -3.52
N TRP A 235 -18.55 5.09 -3.67
CA TRP A 235 -17.94 5.81 -4.76
C TRP A 235 -17.01 6.89 -4.21
N THR A 236 -15.87 7.08 -4.87
CA THR A 236 -14.82 7.99 -4.47
C THR A 236 -14.42 8.85 -5.66
N VAL A 237 -14.64 10.15 -5.59
CA VAL A 237 -14.21 11.11 -6.60
C VAL A 237 -13.10 11.98 -6.04
N GLY A 238 -12.05 12.19 -6.83
CA GLY A 238 -10.93 13.00 -6.37
C GLY A 238 -10.07 13.54 -7.51
N GLY A 239 -9.06 14.29 -7.11
CA GLY A 239 -8.09 14.85 -8.03
C GLY A 239 -6.80 15.24 -7.34
N ARG A 240 -5.77 15.39 -8.15
CA ARG A 240 -4.42 15.74 -7.72
C ARG A 240 -3.80 16.75 -8.68
N ILE A 241 -3.05 17.68 -8.12
CA ILE A 241 -2.11 18.51 -8.86
C ILE A 241 -0.72 18.28 -8.27
N VAL A 242 0.27 18.01 -9.13
CA VAL A 242 1.64 17.74 -8.69
C VAL A 242 2.65 18.39 -9.61
N ARG A 243 3.60 19.11 -9.03
CA ARG A 243 4.84 19.54 -9.66
C ARG A 243 5.99 18.73 -9.05
N ALA A 244 6.67 17.94 -9.88
CA ALA A 244 7.72 17.05 -9.44
C ALA A 244 8.95 17.81 -8.87
N PRO A 245 9.68 17.22 -7.89
CA PRO A 245 10.92 17.78 -7.37
C PRO A 245 11.98 17.97 -8.46
N ALA A 246 12.63 19.12 -8.46
CA ALA A 246 13.77 19.44 -9.32
C ALA A 246 14.80 20.29 -8.56
N LYS A 247 16.10 20.15 -8.90
CA LYS A 247 17.16 20.95 -8.27
C LYS A 247 16.93 22.45 -8.43
N LYS A 248 17.17 23.22 -7.38
CA LYS A 248 16.96 24.68 -7.29
C LYS A 248 15.50 25.10 -7.52
N ALA A 249 14.55 24.21 -7.27
CA ALA A 249 13.16 24.50 -7.52
C ALA A 249 12.26 24.11 -6.36
N TRP A 250 11.15 24.83 -6.23
CA TRP A 250 10.03 24.43 -5.42
C TRP A 250 9.23 23.36 -6.15
N ASP A 251 8.77 22.40 -5.42
CA ASP A 251 7.80 21.40 -5.83
C ASP A 251 6.59 21.44 -4.89
N ALA A 252 5.46 20.94 -5.37
CA ALA A 252 4.25 20.88 -4.58
C ALA A 252 3.35 19.75 -5.05
N GLU A 253 2.59 19.21 -4.13
CA GLU A 253 1.53 18.26 -4.37
C GLU A 253 0.31 18.61 -3.54
N LEU A 254 -0.86 18.56 -4.15
CA LEU A 254 -2.15 18.64 -3.47
C LEU A 254 -3.07 17.57 -4.06
N GLU A 255 -3.57 16.68 -3.21
CA GLU A 255 -4.54 15.67 -3.58
C GLU A 255 -5.70 15.69 -2.61
N GLY A 256 -6.91 15.49 -3.11
CA GLY A 256 -8.09 15.33 -2.26
C GLY A 256 -9.12 14.44 -2.91
N ALA A 257 -9.87 13.72 -2.07
CA ALA A 257 -11.01 12.95 -2.51
C ALA A 257 -12.17 13.07 -1.53
N TRP A 258 -13.36 12.90 -2.10
CA TRP A 258 -14.60 12.74 -1.38
C TRP A 258 -15.19 11.35 -1.68
N GLN A 259 -15.77 10.74 -0.65
CA GLN A 259 -16.29 9.38 -0.70
C GLN A 259 -17.71 9.36 -0.15
N GLY A 260 -18.61 8.74 -0.87
CA GLY A 260 -20.02 8.58 -0.51
C GLY A 260 -20.51 7.20 -0.82
N GLY A 261 -21.75 6.91 -0.39
CA GLY A 261 -22.38 5.61 -0.57
C GLY A 261 -22.90 5.06 0.75
N SER A 262 -22.79 3.75 0.98
CA SER A 262 -23.17 3.09 2.21
C SER A 262 -22.16 2.07 2.69
N ALA A 263 -22.16 1.77 3.99
CA ALA A 263 -21.37 0.71 4.62
C ALA A 263 -21.95 0.31 5.97
N ARG A 264 -21.75 -0.94 6.40
CA ARG A 264 -22.00 -1.35 7.78
C ARG A 264 -20.85 -0.97 8.71
N ASN A 265 -21.12 -0.90 10.01
CA ASN A 265 -20.08 -0.60 11.02
C ASN A 265 -19.04 -1.70 11.14
N SER A 266 -19.45 -2.96 10.97
CA SER A 266 -18.62 -4.15 11.19
C SER A 266 -18.90 -5.25 10.16
N THR A 267 -18.11 -6.33 10.23
CA THR A 267 -18.32 -7.58 9.48
C THR A 267 -19.12 -8.63 10.29
N ALA A 268 -19.67 -8.24 11.44
CA ALA A 268 -20.43 -9.18 12.27
C ALA A 268 -21.76 -9.53 11.59
N ALA A 269 -22.12 -10.81 11.55
CA ALA A 269 -23.36 -11.30 10.90
C ALA A 269 -24.65 -10.66 11.46
N ALA A 270 -24.62 -10.14 12.70
CA ALA A 270 -25.75 -9.41 13.30
C ALA A 270 -25.83 -7.94 12.85
N ASP A 271 -24.78 -7.40 12.23
CA ASP A 271 -24.74 -6.02 11.75
C ASP A 271 -25.29 -5.99 10.31
N VAL A 272 -26.58 -5.74 10.19
CA VAL A 272 -27.32 -5.76 8.91
C VAL A 272 -27.77 -4.36 8.46
N THR A 273 -27.36 -3.32 9.18
CA THR A 273 -27.80 -1.94 8.92
C THR A 273 -26.75 -1.22 8.05
N ASP A 274 -27.17 -0.84 6.84
CA ASP A 274 -26.35 0.00 5.98
C ASP A 274 -26.50 1.47 6.41
N LEU A 275 -25.37 2.13 6.67
CA LEU A 275 -25.26 3.51 7.12
C LEU A 275 -24.72 4.38 5.98
N ASP A 276 -25.14 5.64 5.93
CA ASP A 276 -24.64 6.61 4.95
C ASP A 276 -23.15 6.86 5.12
N VAL A 277 -22.38 6.86 4.01
CA VAL A 277 -20.95 7.25 4.01
C VAL A 277 -20.79 8.66 3.46
N ARG A 278 -20.11 9.52 4.25
CA ARG A 278 -19.75 10.90 3.88
C ARG A 278 -18.37 11.21 4.37
N ALA A 279 -17.36 10.77 3.62
CA ALA A 279 -15.98 10.82 4.05
C ALA A 279 -15.10 11.58 3.04
N TRP A 280 -13.94 12.03 3.50
CA TRP A 280 -13.00 12.79 2.66
C TRP A 280 -11.56 12.66 3.17
N PHE A 281 -10.60 12.89 2.28
CA PHE A 281 -9.21 13.11 2.66
C PHE A 281 -8.57 14.24 1.85
N VAL A 282 -7.51 14.83 2.41
CA VAL A 282 -6.62 15.76 1.74
C VAL A 282 -5.18 15.43 2.09
N HIS A 283 -4.32 15.43 1.10
CA HIS A 283 -2.86 15.42 1.21
C HIS A 283 -2.31 16.70 0.60
N ALA A 284 -1.38 17.33 1.29
CA ALA A 284 -0.62 18.48 0.78
C ALA A 284 0.86 18.32 1.11
N GLU A 285 1.71 18.55 0.13
CA GLU A 285 3.17 18.58 0.30
C GLU A 285 3.75 19.78 -0.45
N ALA A 286 4.71 20.47 0.17
CA ALA A 286 5.49 21.52 -0.47
C ALA A 286 6.97 21.32 -0.12
N GLY A 287 7.83 21.28 -1.12
CA GLY A 287 9.24 20.99 -0.95
C GLY A 287 10.15 21.91 -1.74
N TYR A 288 11.41 21.95 -1.33
CA TYR A 288 12.49 22.61 -2.06
C TYR A 288 13.72 21.71 -2.11
N THR A 289 14.25 21.48 -3.31
CA THR A 289 15.49 20.71 -3.50
C THR A 289 16.66 21.64 -3.71
N PHE A 290 17.61 21.60 -2.79
CA PHE A 290 18.81 22.42 -2.83
C PHE A 290 19.83 21.88 -3.86
N ASP A 291 20.55 22.80 -4.51
CA ASP A 291 21.71 22.45 -5.33
C ASP A 291 22.97 22.44 -4.45
N ALA A 292 23.06 21.40 -3.64
CA ALA A 292 24.14 21.16 -2.72
C ALA A 292 24.57 19.68 -2.81
N PRO A 293 25.73 19.29 -2.24
CA PRO A 293 26.07 17.87 -2.12
C PRO A 293 24.90 17.07 -1.54
N TRP A 294 24.66 15.86 -2.08
CA TRP A 294 23.57 14.95 -1.72
C TRP A 294 22.17 15.39 -2.17
N SER A 295 22.05 16.54 -2.85
CA SER A 295 20.78 17.09 -3.34
C SER A 295 19.67 17.07 -2.26
N PRO A 296 19.89 17.66 -1.07
CA PRO A 296 18.91 17.60 0.00
C PRO A 296 17.60 18.28 -0.41
N ARG A 297 16.48 17.63 -0.10
CA ARG A 297 15.14 18.17 -0.26
C ARG A 297 14.48 18.27 1.10
N LEU A 298 14.03 19.47 1.45
CA LEU A 298 13.19 19.71 2.62
C LEU A 298 11.74 19.85 2.17
N ALA A 299 10.82 19.11 2.79
CA ALA A 299 9.39 19.17 2.52
C ALA A 299 8.57 19.35 3.79
N LEU A 300 7.52 20.14 3.69
CA LEU A 300 6.41 20.19 4.63
C LEU A 300 5.30 19.30 4.08
N ILE A 301 4.70 18.48 4.94
CA ILE A 301 3.71 17.48 4.56
C ILE A 301 2.52 17.60 5.51
N TYR A 302 1.31 17.50 4.96
CA TYR A 302 0.11 17.44 5.75
C TYR A 302 -0.87 16.43 5.16
N ASP A 303 -1.24 15.44 5.96
CA ASP A 303 -2.30 14.49 5.64
C ASP A 303 -3.44 14.65 6.63
N ILE A 304 -4.67 14.72 6.12
CA ILE A 304 -5.87 14.72 6.94
C ILE A 304 -6.94 13.85 6.27
N ALA A 305 -7.57 12.98 7.04
CA ALA A 305 -8.68 12.15 6.59
C ALA A 305 -9.78 12.11 7.65
N SER A 306 -11.02 12.19 7.19
CA SER A 306 -12.19 12.22 8.06
C SER A 306 -12.31 10.97 8.93
N GLY A 307 -12.83 11.17 10.13
CA GLY A 307 -13.23 10.14 11.07
C GLY A 307 -14.72 10.21 11.36
N ASP A 308 -15.22 9.21 12.04
CA ASP A 308 -16.60 9.13 12.43
C ASP A 308 -16.87 10.01 13.68
N LYS A 309 -17.78 10.95 13.53
CA LYS A 309 -18.10 11.93 14.56
C LYS A 309 -18.94 11.35 15.69
N ASP A 310 -19.89 10.49 15.33
CA ASP A 310 -20.83 9.87 16.26
C ASP A 310 -21.11 8.42 15.83
N PRO A 311 -20.44 7.44 16.46
CA PRO A 311 -20.57 6.03 16.07
C PRO A 311 -21.96 5.44 16.36
N THR A 312 -22.90 6.23 16.86
CA THR A 312 -24.29 5.81 17.19
C THR A 312 -25.34 6.43 16.28
N ASP A 313 -24.93 7.31 15.36
CA ASP A 313 -25.85 7.89 14.37
C ASP A 313 -25.98 6.98 13.13
N ASP A 314 -26.66 7.47 12.09
CA ASP A 314 -26.95 6.74 10.84
C ASP A 314 -25.87 6.94 9.74
N ALA A 315 -24.68 7.40 10.12
CA ALA A 315 -23.61 7.68 9.17
C ALA A 315 -22.26 7.11 9.59
N VAL A 316 -21.46 6.69 8.61
CA VAL A 316 -20.03 6.37 8.76
C VAL A 316 -19.22 7.43 8.04
N ASN A 317 -18.62 8.35 8.81
CA ASN A 317 -17.86 9.47 8.25
C ASN A 317 -16.36 9.18 8.13
N ARG A 318 -15.93 7.95 8.40
CA ARG A 318 -14.53 7.53 8.33
C ARG A 318 -14.13 7.24 6.89
N PHE A 319 -13.07 7.90 6.42
CA PHE A 319 -12.52 7.67 5.08
C PHE A 319 -11.93 6.26 4.94
N ASP A 320 -12.25 5.60 3.84
CA ASP A 320 -11.71 4.30 3.45
C ASP A 320 -10.62 4.50 2.37
N PRO A 321 -9.35 4.12 2.61
CA PRO A 321 -8.27 4.28 1.65
C PRO A 321 -8.29 3.25 0.50
N LEU A 322 -9.35 2.47 0.35
CA LEU A 322 -9.55 1.43 -0.68
C LEU A 322 -8.36 0.44 -0.73
N TYR A 323 -7.72 0.32 -1.88
CA TYR A 323 -6.54 -0.53 -2.12
C TYR A 323 -5.23 0.28 -2.17
N GLY A 324 -5.20 1.40 -1.47
CA GLY A 324 -4.06 2.31 -1.44
C GLY A 324 -2.86 1.83 -0.63
N SER A 325 -1.70 2.41 -0.92
CA SER A 325 -0.50 2.25 -0.11
C SER A 325 -0.37 3.38 0.91
N ARG A 326 0.00 3.03 2.14
CA ARG A 326 0.32 3.99 3.21
C ARG A 326 1.82 4.26 3.36
N THR A 327 2.66 3.38 2.83
CA THR A 327 4.10 3.35 3.13
C THR A 327 4.92 4.53 2.60
N GLY A 328 4.37 5.36 1.75
CA GLY A 328 5.01 6.62 1.32
C GLY A 328 4.79 7.77 2.29
N ASP A 329 3.66 7.76 2.98
CA ASP A 329 3.18 8.89 3.77
C ASP A 329 3.21 8.63 5.29
N PHE A 330 2.89 7.40 5.75
CA PHE A 330 2.66 7.09 7.16
C PHE A 330 3.62 6.06 7.76
N GLY A 331 4.68 5.69 7.04
CA GLY A 331 5.69 4.78 7.55
C GLY A 331 5.48 3.31 7.17
N PRO A 332 6.30 2.42 7.73
CA PRO A 332 6.31 1.01 7.36
C PRO A 332 4.97 0.32 7.67
N SER A 333 4.64 -0.72 6.91
CA SER A 333 3.54 -1.65 7.19
C SER A 333 4.04 -2.90 7.93
N ALA A 334 3.40 -4.04 7.77
CA ALA A 334 3.72 -5.28 8.47
C ALA A 334 3.66 -5.12 10.00
N LEU A 335 4.68 -5.49 10.75
CA LEU A 335 4.63 -5.44 12.22
C LEU A 335 4.33 -4.05 12.78
N TYR A 336 4.87 -2.97 12.19
CA TYR A 336 4.59 -1.61 12.66
C TYR A 336 3.11 -1.25 12.52
N GLY A 337 2.50 -1.61 11.39
CA GLY A 337 1.09 -1.39 11.15
C GLY A 337 0.71 0.08 10.91
N PRO A 338 -0.59 0.45 11.06
CA PRO A 338 -1.06 1.82 10.84
C PRO A 338 -0.46 2.79 11.87
N PRO A 339 -0.21 4.07 11.54
CA PRO A 339 -1.17 5.05 10.98
C PRO A 339 -1.54 4.87 9.51
N ASP A 340 -2.74 5.36 9.13
CA ASP A 340 -3.28 5.27 7.78
C ASP A 340 -4.23 6.46 7.50
N ARG A 341 -4.68 6.63 6.25
CA ARG A 341 -5.65 7.66 5.82
C ARG A 341 -7.06 7.36 6.29
N SER A 342 -7.27 7.42 7.58
CA SER A 342 -8.54 7.14 8.23
C SER A 342 -8.54 7.79 9.61
N ASN A 343 -9.46 8.69 9.90
CA ASN A 343 -9.54 9.41 11.18
C ASN A 343 -8.19 9.96 11.66
N ILE A 344 -7.48 10.71 10.82
CA ILE A 344 -6.14 11.20 11.11
C ILE A 344 -5.96 12.66 10.68
N SER A 345 -5.10 13.39 11.39
CA SER A 345 -4.53 14.68 11.02
C SER A 345 -3.04 14.64 11.37
N ALA A 346 -2.16 14.74 10.37
CA ALA A 346 -0.75 14.43 10.50
C ALA A 346 0.15 15.46 9.79
N PRO A 347 0.35 16.67 10.37
CA PRO A 347 1.39 17.58 9.89
C PRO A 347 2.77 17.01 10.13
N GLY A 348 3.71 17.30 9.21
CA GLY A 348 5.07 16.79 9.34
C GLY A 348 6.08 17.50 8.46
N VAL A 349 7.32 17.11 8.66
CA VAL A 349 8.47 17.55 7.87
C VAL A 349 9.26 16.33 7.40
N ARG A 350 9.86 16.41 6.21
CA ARG A 350 10.72 15.36 5.67
C ARG A 350 11.97 15.97 5.07
N VAL A 351 13.10 15.36 5.38
CA VAL A 351 14.38 15.63 4.71
C VAL A 351 14.78 14.40 3.93
N GLN A 352 14.96 14.57 2.63
CA GLN A 352 15.40 13.51 1.72
C GLN A 352 16.79 13.85 1.19
N VAL A 353 17.64 12.84 1.01
CA VAL A 353 18.98 12.99 0.44
C VAL A 353 19.26 11.89 -0.58
N LYS A 354 20.04 12.24 -1.61
CA LYS A 354 20.55 11.30 -2.62
C LYS A 354 22.04 11.54 -2.83
N PRO A 355 22.90 11.00 -1.95
CA PRO A 355 24.36 11.18 -2.05
C PRO A 355 24.95 10.63 -3.35
N SER A 356 24.34 9.58 -3.92
CA SER A 356 24.79 8.98 -5.19
C SER A 356 23.63 8.22 -5.87
N ASP A 357 23.86 7.68 -7.06
CA ASP A 357 22.90 6.80 -7.72
C ASP A 357 22.73 5.44 -7.02
N ARG A 358 23.62 5.14 -6.07
CA ARG A 358 23.56 3.91 -5.26
C ARG A 358 22.99 4.12 -3.88
N LEU A 359 22.93 5.37 -3.38
CA LEU A 359 22.53 5.67 -2.01
C LEU A 359 21.50 6.78 -1.99
N ASP A 360 20.37 6.51 -1.37
CA ASP A 360 19.33 7.48 -1.03
C ASP A 360 18.71 7.17 0.32
N GLY A 361 18.06 8.17 0.90
CA GLY A 361 17.36 7.99 2.16
C GLY A 361 16.57 9.22 2.58
N PHE A 362 15.81 9.06 3.65
CA PHE A 362 15.07 10.16 4.26
C PHE A 362 14.92 9.99 5.77
N VAL A 363 14.65 11.11 6.42
CA VAL A 363 14.10 11.20 7.78
C VAL A 363 12.84 12.03 7.72
N SER A 364 11.79 11.59 8.40
CA SER A 364 10.51 12.29 8.51
C SER A 364 10.06 12.35 9.96
N ALA A 365 9.51 13.49 10.37
CA ALA A 365 8.89 13.68 11.67
C ALA A 365 7.46 14.18 11.49
N ARG A 366 6.50 13.58 12.21
CA ARG A 366 5.08 13.93 12.17
C ARG A 366 4.49 14.04 13.57
N GLY A 367 3.60 15.00 13.77
CA GLY A 367 2.64 14.92 14.85
C GLY A 367 1.39 14.17 14.37
N LEU A 368 0.75 13.42 15.26
CA LEU A 368 -0.40 12.59 14.93
C LEU A 368 -1.58 12.95 15.82
N TRP A 369 -2.70 13.27 15.20
CA TRP A 369 -3.98 13.54 15.87
C TRP A 369 -5.09 12.71 15.22
N LEU A 370 -6.08 12.35 16.03
CA LEU A 370 -7.37 11.93 15.50
C LEU A 370 -8.09 13.14 14.89
N GLN A 371 -8.79 12.94 13.78
CA GLN A 371 -9.69 13.96 13.23
C GLN A 371 -10.97 14.04 14.07
N GLN A 372 -11.48 12.89 14.59
CA GLN A 372 -12.61 12.78 15.51
C GLN A 372 -12.24 11.95 16.73
N ALA A 373 -12.48 12.50 17.95
CA ALA A 373 -12.05 11.89 19.22
C ALA A 373 -12.78 10.58 19.57
N ARG A 374 -14.04 10.41 19.14
CA ARG A 374 -14.85 9.23 19.45
C ARG A 374 -14.59 8.04 18.54
N ASP A 375 -13.87 8.25 17.44
CA ASP A 375 -13.53 7.21 16.50
C ASP A 375 -12.20 6.55 16.84
N SER A 376 -11.91 5.40 16.23
CA SER A 376 -10.62 4.73 16.38
C SER A 376 -9.51 5.55 15.72
N PHE A 377 -8.34 5.62 16.36
CA PHE A 377 -7.15 6.21 15.75
C PHE A 377 -6.75 5.42 14.50
N ALA A 378 -6.78 6.07 13.37
CA ALA A 378 -6.48 5.45 12.07
C ALA A 378 -7.16 4.04 11.94
N ARG A 379 -6.40 3.00 11.66
CA ARG A 379 -6.87 1.59 11.59
C ARG A 379 -6.27 0.73 12.71
N THR A 380 -5.97 1.33 13.86
CA THR A 380 -5.24 0.69 14.96
C THR A 380 -6.10 -0.14 15.90
N GLY A 381 -7.41 0.16 15.95
CA GLY A 381 -8.31 -0.38 16.97
C GLY A 381 -8.28 0.35 18.31
N VAL A 382 -7.33 1.28 18.55
CA VAL A 382 -7.33 2.12 19.75
C VAL A 382 -8.48 3.11 19.67
N ARG A 383 -9.39 3.12 20.66
CA ARG A 383 -10.63 3.88 20.61
C ARG A 383 -11.11 4.33 21.98
N ASP A 384 -11.65 5.53 22.04
CA ASP A 384 -12.46 6.05 23.14
C ASP A 384 -13.81 6.55 22.61
N SER A 385 -14.86 5.74 22.72
CA SER A 385 -16.21 6.10 22.24
C SER A 385 -16.84 7.24 23.01
N ALA A 386 -16.36 7.55 24.23
CA ALA A 386 -16.78 8.72 25.00
C ALA A 386 -16.08 10.01 24.57
N GLY A 387 -14.90 9.90 23.95
CA GLY A 387 -14.10 11.02 23.46
C GLY A 387 -13.35 11.79 24.55
N GLY A 388 -13.27 11.25 25.79
CA GLY A 388 -12.61 11.88 26.93
C GLY A 388 -11.08 11.91 26.83
N SER A 389 -10.48 10.99 26.09
CA SER A 389 -9.02 10.85 25.93
C SER A 389 -8.41 11.91 24.96
N GLY A 390 -9.20 12.82 24.43
CA GLY A 390 -8.73 13.87 23.52
C GLY A 390 -8.43 13.36 22.11
N ARG A 391 -7.57 14.07 21.37
CA ARG A 391 -7.24 13.73 19.97
C ARG A 391 -5.76 13.59 19.68
N PHE A 392 -4.87 14.07 20.54
CA PHE A 392 -3.43 13.98 20.30
C PHE A 392 -2.93 12.57 20.59
N ALA A 393 -2.42 11.88 19.55
CA ALA A 393 -1.96 10.50 19.65
C ALA A 393 -0.44 10.38 19.88
N GLY A 394 0.35 11.39 19.49
CA GLY A 394 1.78 11.39 19.71
C GLY A 394 2.59 11.92 18.54
N TYR A 395 3.89 11.61 18.55
CA TYR A 395 4.84 11.99 17.49
C TYR A 395 5.42 10.73 16.86
N GLN A 396 5.59 10.75 15.54
CA GLN A 396 6.28 9.69 14.80
C GLN A 396 7.56 10.22 14.18
N LEU A 397 8.67 9.52 14.41
CA LEU A 397 9.88 9.63 13.61
C LEU A 397 9.98 8.42 12.71
N GLU A 398 10.36 8.62 11.45
CA GLU A 398 10.58 7.57 10.46
C GLU A 398 11.88 7.83 9.72
N THR A 399 12.59 6.76 9.40
CA THR A 399 13.78 6.80 8.55
C THR A 399 13.82 5.62 7.59
N LYS A 400 14.43 5.85 6.44
CA LYS A 400 14.73 4.82 5.46
C LYS A 400 16.03 5.16 4.75
N VAL A 401 16.88 4.13 4.59
CA VAL A 401 18.12 4.21 3.81
C VAL A 401 18.14 3.06 2.83
N ARG A 402 18.43 3.33 1.56
CA ARG A 402 18.57 2.32 0.50
C ARG A 402 19.98 2.41 -0.10
N TYR A 403 20.60 1.24 -0.23
CA TYR A 403 21.91 1.12 -0.85
C TYR A 403 21.93 0.00 -1.91
N TRP A 404 22.30 0.36 -3.13
CA TRP A 404 22.48 -0.61 -4.21
C TRP A 404 23.89 -1.23 -4.15
N LEU A 405 23.98 -2.43 -3.56
CA LEU A 405 25.21 -3.24 -3.55
C LEU A 405 25.65 -3.55 -4.98
N VAL A 406 24.68 -3.96 -5.84
CA VAL A 406 24.84 -4.08 -7.29
C VAL A 406 23.75 -3.23 -7.94
N PRO A 407 24.11 -2.21 -8.74
CA PRO A 407 23.14 -1.31 -9.36
C PRO A 407 22.03 -2.05 -10.08
N ARG A 408 20.78 -1.67 -9.82
CA ARG A 408 19.54 -2.24 -10.40
C ARG A 408 19.29 -3.73 -10.11
N SER A 409 20.17 -4.41 -9.37
CA SER A 409 20.08 -5.84 -9.16
C SER A 409 20.06 -6.27 -7.70
N LEU A 410 20.95 -5.74 -6.83
CA LEU A 410 20.99 -6.12 -5.42
C LEU A 410 20.90 -4.87 -4.54
N ARG A 411 19.84 -4.78 -3.75
CA ARG A 411 19.54 -3.64 -2.87
C ARG A 411 19.48 -4.09 -1.41
N LEU A 412 20.11 -3.30 -0.54
CA LEU A 412 19.90 -3.31 0.90
C LEU A 412 19.01 -2.11 1.25
N GLU A 413 17.98 -2.33 2.07
CA GLU A 413 17.14 -1.28 2.64
C GLU A 413 17.11 -1.46 4.16
N ILE A 414 17.33 -0.36 4.89
CA ILE A 414 17.16 -0.28 6.34
C ILE A 414 16.08 0.73 6.59
N SER A 415 15.08 0.37 7.38
CA SER A 415 14.00 1.25 7.77
C SER A 415 13.75 1.18 9.27
N GLY A 416 13.29 2.28 9.84
CA GLY A 416 12.94 2.37 11.26
C GLY A 416 11.85 3.39 11.50
N ALA A 417 11.08 3.18 12.56
CA ALA A 417 10.09 4.13 13.03
C ALA A 417 10.03 4.09 14.56
N VAL A 418 9.82 5.27 15.15
CA VAL A 418 9.49 5.40 16.57
C VAL A 418 8.21 6.20 16.66
N LEU A 419 7.22 5.66 17.37
CA LEU A 419 6.00 6.35 17.74
C LEU A 419 6.08 6.62 19.25
N PHE A 420 6.29 7.90 19.59
CA PHE A 420 6.17 8.37 20.96
C PHE A 420 4.69 8.47 21.29
N ASP A 421 4.20 7.55 22.13
CA ASP A 421 2.80 7.52 22.50
C ASP A 421 2.51 8.65 23.50
N GLU A 422 1.48 9.42 23.21
CA GLU A 422 1.07 10.56 24.02
C GLU A 422 -0.45 10.60 24.13
N GLY A 423 -0.97 11.32 25.15
CA GLY A 423 -2.38 11.62 25.31
C GLY A 423 -3.29 10.45 24.93
N PHE A 424 -3.92 10.49 23.75
CA PHE A 424 -4.90 9.50 23.32
C PHE A 424 -4.39 8.05 23.35
N LEU A 425 -3.17 7.77 22.91
CA LEU A 425 -2.64 6.39 22.91
C LEU A 425 -2.33 5.86 24.30
N ARG A 426 -2.13 6.75 25.29
CA ARG A 426 -1.99 6.38 26.71
C ARG A 426 -3.32 6.31 27.45
N ASP A 427 -4.24 7.24 27.14
CA ASP A 427 -5.41 7.52 27.97
C ASP A 427 -6.68 6.82 27.46
N ALA A 428 -6.68 6.27 26.25
CA ALA A 428 -7.82 5.55 25.70
C ALA A 428 -8.17 4.31 26.53
N PRO A 429 -9.46 3.98 26.74
CA PRO A 429 -9.90 2.88 27.59
C PRO A 429 -9.32 1.51 27.22
N ASN A 430 -8.93 1.32 25.96
CA ASN A 430 -8.30 0.11 25.46
C ASN A 430 -6.82 0.31 25.06
N ALA A 431 -6.17 1.35 25.57
CA ALA A 431 -4.73 1.56 25.39
C ALA A 431 -3.93 0.39 25.99
N THR A 432 -2.82 0.05 25.34
CA THR A 432 -2.01 -1.13 25.76
C THR A 432 -1.15 -0.83 26.99
N GLY A 433 -0.80 0.43 27.22
CA GLY A 433 0.12 0.85 28.29
C GLY A 433 1.57 0.38 28.09
N GLN A 434 1.95 0.00 26.87
CA GLN A 434 3.29 -0.52 26.57
C GLN A 434 4.35 0.59 26.35
N GLY A 435 3.95 1.86 26.34
CA GLY A 435 4.82 3.00 26.07
C GLY A 435 5.20 3.11 24.60
N ASP A 436 6.29 3.82 24.32
CA ASP A 436 6.71 4.14 22.96
C ASP A 436 6.90 2.89 22.09
N THR A 437 6.40 2.97 20.85
CA THR A 437 6.61 1.90 19.87
C THR A 437 7.90 2.13 19.10
N VAL A 438 8.78 1.14 19.12
CA VAL A 438 10.05 1.14 18.36
C VAL A 438 10.02 0.03 17.33
N TYR A 439 10.28 0.39 16.08
CA TYR A 439 10.30 -0.54 14.95
C TYR A 439 11.61 -0.40 14.17
N GLY A 440 12.15 -1.54 13.73
CA GLY A 440 13.29 -1.61 12.84
C GLY A 440 13.16 -2.77 11.83
N ALA A 441 13.64 -2.55 10.60
CA ALA A 441 13.71 -3.59 9.59
C ALA A 441 14.97 -3.50 8.74
N ILE A 442 15.45 -4.67 8.30
CA ILE A 442 16.51 -4.84 7.32
C ILE A 442 15.96 -5.72 6.19
N ASP A 443 16.05 -5.22 4.97
CA ASP A 443 15.55 -5.87 3.75
C ASP A 443 16.69 -6.00 2.76
N ILE A 444 16.86 -7.20 2.20
CA ILE A 444 17.74 -7.44 1.07
C ILE A 444 16.90 -7.97 -0.09
N THR A 445 16.99 -7.28 -1.24
CA THR A 445 16.23 -7.63 -2.44
C THR A 445 17.17 -7.81 -3.63
N LYS A 446 17.09 -8.96 -4.30
CA LYS A 446 17.71 -9.27 -5.58
C LYS A 446 16.66 -9.23 -6.67
N THR A 447 16.94 -8.52 -7.77
CA THR A 447 16.14 -8.54 -9.01
C THR A 447 16.95 -9.08 -10.17
N PHE A 448 16.32 -9.73 -11.12
CA PHE A 448 16.93 -10.33 -12.32
C PHE A 448 15.95 -10.35 -13.48
#